data_c389da56aef97e1db7d911e29a9e7d8d
#
_entry.id   c389da56aef97e1db7d911e29a9e7d8d
#
_cell.length_a   1.000
_cell.length_b   1.000
_cell.length_c   1.000
_cell.angle_alpha   90.00
_cell.angle_beta   90.00
_cell.angle_gamma   90.00
#
_symmetry.space_group_name_H-M   'P 1'
#
loop_
_entity.id
_entity.type
_entity.pdbx_description
1 polymer ?
#
loop_
_entity_poly.entity_id
_entity_poly.type
_entity_poly.pdbx_seq_one_letter_code
_entity_poly.pdbx_strand_id
1 'polypeptide(L)'
;KDSYKIIFVILNLLFFSYLINYVPGVDLISSREIPIIILLILFLSLLRSNNNLFFLFFISLLSTSSMIWAIDRGLVCNFLILCIFIYLFLIGEYKKSFLLVVFVTLSWLILFFILKNEFYHFIENTITIFKEINYIHGLIHPKPFTDDPNSSRATKTLLFIILAALISINLIFSKKNEYDLNLKRIFIFLSIIAISSYLYALGRSDGPHIKNSFGYPLMLISIYISYNFLLVISKKEVKYLTYSISFLFIIISIFSFKFNYQNLISFKDRFNSY
;
A
#
# COMPACT_ATOMS: atom_id res chain seq x y z
N LYS A 1 27.31 -5.99 -6.70
CA LYS A 1 25.82 -6.16 -6.81
C LYS A 1 25.11 -5.90 -5.49
N ASP A 2 25.65 -6.31 -4.35
CA ASP A 2 24.96 -6.19 -3.05
C ASP A 2 25.01 -4.77 -2.47
N SER A 3 26.06 -4.01 -2.75
CA SER A 3 26.15 -2.59 -2.35
C SER A 3 24.99 -1.74 -2.90
N TYR A 4 24.56 -1.99 -4.13
CA TYR A 4 23.43 -1.27 -4.73
C TYR A 4 22.10 -1.59 -4.05
N LYS A 5 21.91 -2.83 -3.55
CA LYS A 5 20.71 -3.21 -2.81
C LYS A 5 20.62 -2.46 -1.48
N ILE A 6 21.78 -2.35 -0.78
CA ILE A 6 21.87 -1.61 0.47
C ILE A 6 21.56 -0.13 0.24
N ILE A 7 22.18 0.47 -0.79
CA ILE A 7 21.90 1.88 -1.16
C ILE A 7 20.41 2.07 -1.49
N PHE A 8 19.80 1.15 -2.24
CA PHE A 8 18.36 1.18 -2.54
C PHE A 8 17.50 1.17 -1.27
N VAL A 9 17.81 0.29 -0.34
CA VAL A 9 17.08 0.21 0.94
C VAL A 9 17.26 1.51 1.73
N ILE A 10 18.49 2.00 1.85
CA ILE A 10 18.79 3.24 2.58
C ILE A 10 18.06 4.43 1.95
N LEU A 11 18.10 4.59 0.63
CA LEU A 11 17.41 5.68 -0.07
C LEU A 11 15.90 5.63 0.16
N ASN A 12 15.28 4.43 0.11
CA ASN A 12 13.86 4.30 0.38
C ASN A 12 13.54 4.60 1.85
N LEU A 13 14.32 4.12 2.80
CA LEU A 13 14.15 4.42 4.22
C LEU A 13 14.26 5.92 4.49
N LEU A 14 15.25 6.59 3.90
CA LEU A 14 15.43 8.02 4.04
C LEU A 14 14.30 8.80 3.38
N PHE A 15 13.86 8.39 2.19
CA PHE A 15 12.72 9.01 1.51
C PHE A 15 11.43 8.83 2.30
N PHE A 16 11.17 7.63 2.84
CA PHE A 16 10.04 7.38 3.71
C PHE A 16 10.10 8.19 5.00
N SER A 17 11.27 8.29 5.63
CA SER A 17 11.44 9.10 6.84
C SER A 17 11.17 10.59 6.59
N TYR A 18 11.53 11.11 5.41
CA TYR A 18 11.22 12.48 4.99
C TYR A 18 9.73 12.70 4.79
N LEU A 19 9.06 11.72 4.21
CA LEU A 19 7.65 11.82 3.83
C LEU A 19 6.69 11.50 4.98
N ILE A 20 7.15 10.77 5.98
CA ILE A 20 6.50 10.61 7.29
C ILE A 20 6.70 11.90 8.08
N ASN A 21 6.42 13.04 7.45
CA ASN A 21 6.38 14.32 8.15
C ASN A 21 5.25 14.24 9.17
N TYR A 22 5.67 14.07 10.39
CA TYR A 22 4.90 13.80 11.56
C TYR A 22 3.93 14.95 11.84
N VAL A 23 2.67 14.67 11.67
CA VAL A 23 1.61 15.39 12.37
C VAL A 23 1.16 14.47 13.49
N PRO A 24 1.25 14.86 14.78
CA PRO A 24 0.81 14.01 15.88
C PRO A 24 -0.60 13.47 15.63
N GLY A 25 -0.77 12.14 15.74
CA GLY A 25 -2.06 11.47 15.57
C GLY A 25 -2.44 11.09 14.12
N VAL A 26 -1.54 11.25 13.15
CA VAL A 26 -1.79 10.86 11.76
C VAL A 26 -0.66 10.00 11.24
N ASP A 27 -0.81 8.68 11.37
CA ASP A 27 0.10 7.72 10.78
C ASP A 27 -0.20 7.59 9.28
N LEU A 28 0.83 7.64 8.43
CA LEU A 28 0.68 7.35 6.99
C LEU A 28 0.27 5.90 6.74
N ILE A 29 0.64 5.03 7.66
CA ILE A 29 0.25 3.62 7.68
C ILE A 29 -0.30 3.35 9.07
N SER A 30 -1.61 3.25 9.18
CA SER A 30 -2.26 2.88 10.43
C SER A 30 -2.13 1.37 10.70
N SER A 31 -2.30 0.95 11.95
CA SER A 31 -2.36 -0.47 12.31
C SER A 31 -3.43 -1.26 11.54
N ARG A 32 -4.46 -0.57 11.03
CA ARG A 32 -5.49 -1.15 10.16
C ARG A 32 -4.96 -1.62 8.82
N GLU A 33 -3.84 -1.08 8.33
CA GLU A 33 -3.20 -1.43 7.05
C GLU A 33 -2.39 -2.74 7.12
N ILE A 34 -2.16 -3.29 8.30
CA ILE A 34 -1.37 -4.51 8.52
C ILE A 34 -1.79 -5.65 7.57
N PRO A 35 -3.08 -6.00 7.40
CA PRO A 35 -3.48 -7.07 6.49
C PRO A 35 -3.07 -6.81 5.04
N ILE A 36 -3.16 -5.58 4.56
CA ILE A 36 -2.80 -5.19 3.19
C ILE A 36 -1.28 -5.30 2.99
N ILE A 37 -0.48 -4.89 4.00
CA ILE A 37 0.98 -5.01 3.97
C ILE A 37 1.40 -6.49 3.95
N ILE A 38 0.78 -7.32 4.79
CA ILE A 38 1.03 -8.76 4.81
C ILE A 38 0.66 -9.38 3.46
N LEU A 39 -0.49 -9.00 2.89
CA LEU A 39 -0.92 -9.46 1.56
C LEU A 39 0.10 -9.09 0.49
N LEU A 40 0.64 -7.86 0.50
CA LEU A 40 1.69 -7.43 -0.42
C LEU A 40 2.94 -8.31 -0.28
N ILE A 41 3.40 -8.56 0.94
CA ILE A 41 4.56 -9.41 1.22
C ILE A 41 4.33 -10.84 0.72
N LEU A 42 3.16 -11.41 1.00
CA LEU A 42 2.79 -12.77 0.57
C LEU A 42 2.70 -12.86 -0.96
N PHE A 43 2.11 -11.86 -1.62
CA PHE A 43 2.05 -11.80 -3.08
C PHE A 43 3.44 -11.72 -3.70
N LEU A 44 4.33 -10.89 -3.17
CA LEU A 44 5.73 -10.83 -3.62
C LEU A 44 6.47 -12.14 -3.43
N SER A 45 6.21 -12.82 -2.32
CA SER A 45 6.78 -14.13 -2.02
C SER A 45 6.23 -15.20 -2.95
N LEU A 46 4.94 -15.17 -3.27
CA LEU A 46 4.29 -16.04 -4.26
C LEU A 46 4.92 -15.90 -5.65
N LEU A 47 5.28 -14.67 -6.06
CA LEU A 47 5.91 -14.41 -7.35
C LEU A 47 7.35 -14.94 -7.45
N ARG A 48 8.03 -15.16 -6.32
CA ARG A 48 9.45 -15.55 -6.26
C ARG A 48 9.68 -17.00 -5.88
N SER A 49 8.72 -17.62 -5.20
CA SER A 49 8.88 -18.94 -4.61
C SER A 49 8.38 -20.05 -5.53
N ASN A 50 9.04 -21.20 -5.43
CA ASN A 50 8.53 -22.44 -6.01
C ASN A 50 7.47 -23.12 -5.13
N ASN A 51 7.42 -22.80 -3.83
CA ASN A 51 6.42 -23.35 -2.89
C ASN A 51 5.17 -22.47 -2.82
N ASN A 52 4.36 -22.53 -3.87
CA ASN A 52 3.22 -21.64 -4.03
C ASN A 52 2.05 -21.97 -3.10
N LEU A 53 1.90 -23.24 -2.65
CA LEU A 53 0.79 -23.69 -1.80
C LEU A 53 0.77 -22.95 -0.46
N PHE A 54 1.93 -22.83 0.17
CA PHE A 54 2.06 -22.11 1.44
C PHE A 54 1.56 -20.66 1.34
N PHE A 55 2.02 -19.94 0.33
CA PHE A 55 1.64 -18.53 0.15
C PHE A 55 0.16 -18.37 -0.24
N LEU A 56 -0.38 -19.25 -1.09
CA LEU A 56 -1.80 -19.24 -1.43
C LEU A 56 -2.68 -19.50 -0.21
N PHE A 57 -2.28 -20.41 0.66
CA PHE A 57 -2.98 -20.68 1.92
C PHE A 57 -3.01 -19.46 2.82
N PHE A 58 -1.87 -18.77 3.05
CA PHE A 58 -1.84 -17.59 3.90
C PHE A 58 -2.54 -16.39 3.27
N ILE A 59 -2.48 -16.21 1.94
CA ILE A 59 -3.27 -15.20 1.22
C ILE A 59 -4.76 -15.44 1.45
N SER A 60 -5.21 -16.69 1.39
CA SER A 60 -6.63 -17.02 1.60
C SER A 60 -7.08 -16.83 3.05
N LEU A 61 -6.23 -17.09 4.04
CA LEU A 61 -6.54 -16.78 5.43
C LEU A 61 -6.70 -15.27 5.68
N LEU A 62 -5.98 -14.43 4.94
CA LEU A 62 -6.17 -12.98 5.03
C LEU A 62 -7.55 -12.54 4.55
N SER A 63 -8.24 -13.33 3.72
CA SER A 63 -9.62 -13.02 3.30
C SER A 63 -10.56 -12.85 4.49
N THR A 64 -10.52 -13.75 5.46
CA THR A 64 -11.37 -13.71 6.66
C THR A 64 -10.75 -12.90 7.79
N SER A 65 -9.47 -13.12 8.09
CA SER A 65 -8.81 -12.45 9.22
C SER A 65 -8.73 -10.93 9.05
N SER A 66 -8.60 -10.44 7.82
CA SER A 66 -8.65 -8.99 7.56
C SER A 66 -10.03 -8.39 7.82
N MET A 67 -11.11 -9.12 7.55
CA MET A 67 -12.48 -8.70 7.85
C MET A 67 -12.74 -8.60 9.35
N ILE A 68 -12.19 -9.55 10.12
CA ILE A 68 -12.26 -9.53 11.58
C ILE A 68 -11.39 -8.39 12.14
N TRP A 69 -10.23 -8.13 11.55
CA TRP A 69 -9.30 -7.08 12.00
C TRP A 69 -9.87 -5.68 11.80
N ALA A 70 -10.37 -5.39 10.62
CA ALA A 70 -11.00 -4.11 10.28
C ALA A 70 -11.84 -4.29 9.00
N ILE A 71 -13.15 -4.18 9.09
CA ILE A 71 -14.10 -4.45 8.00
C ILE A 71 -13.74 -3.68 6.73
N ASP A 72 -13.43 -2.40 6.88
CA ASP A 72 -13.05 -1.50 5.79
C ASP A 72 -11.81 -1.98 5.02
N ARG A 73 -10.77 -2.36 5.76
CA ARG A 73 -9.52 -2.87 5.17
C ARG A 73 -9.65 -4.32 4.72
N GLY A 74 -10.51 -5.05 5.37
CA GLY A 74 -10.89 -6.40 4.94
C GLY A 74 -11.55 -6.42 3.57
N LEU A 75 -12.44 -5.48 3.28
CA LEU A 75 -13.03 -5.33 1.95
C LEU A 75 -11.97 -5.02 0.89
N VAL A 76 -11.05 -4.09 1.15
CA VAL A 76 -9.92 -3.80 0.26
C VAL A 76 -9.04 -5.03 0.08
N CYS A 77 -8.73 -5.75 1.15
CA CYS A 77 -7.91 -6.96 1.11
C CYS A 77 -8.57 -8.04 0.23
N ASN A 78 -9.87 -8.28 0.40
CA ASN A 78 -10.63 -9.25 -0.42
C ASN A 78 -10.68 -8.82 -1.90
N PHE A 79 -10.84 -7.54 -2.19
CA PHE A 79 -10.75 -7.03 -3.56
C PHE A 79 -9.35 -7.29 -4.17
N LEU A 80 -8.29 -7.08 -3.40
CA LEU A 80 -6.93 -7.38 -3.85
C LEU A 80 -6.69 -8.89 -4.05
N ILE A 81 -7.27 -9.75 -3.22
CA ILE A 81 -7.22 -11.21 -3.40
C ILE A 81 -7.95 -11.61 -4.70
N LEU A 82 -9.08 -10.97 -5.01
CA LEU A 82 -9.76 -11.14 -6.30
C LEU A 82 -8.86 -10.69 -7.46
N CYS A 83 -8.15 -9.59 -7.33
CA CYS A 83 -7.18 -9.16 -8.35
C CYS A 83 -6.03 -10.16 -8.52
N ILE A 84 -5.54 -10.78 -7.44
CA ILE A 84 -4.53 -11.86 -7.50
C ILE A 84 -5.10 -13.09 -8.22
N PHE A 85 -6.35 -13.47 -7.94
CA PHE A 85 -7.04 -14.56 -8.64
C PHE A 85 -7.11 -14.29 -10.14
N ILE A 86 -7.62 -13.12 -10.54
CA ILE A 86 -7.73 -12.73 -11.95
C ILE A 86 -6.35 -12.74 -12.62
N TYR A 87 -5.34 -12.20 -11.94
CA TYR A 87 -3.96 -12.19 -12.43
C TYR A 87 -3.44 -13.61 -12.69
N LEU A 88 -3.57 -14.53 -11.73
CA LEU A 88 -3.14 -15.93 -11.87
C LEU A 88 -3.89 -16.64 -13.02
N PHE A 89 -5.17 -16.35 -13.17
CA PHE A 89 -5.98 -16.89 -14.27
C PHE A 89 -5.49 -16.38 -15.64
N LEU A 90 -5.25 -15.07 -15.77
CA LEU A 90 -4.81 -14.44 -17.03
C LEU A 90 -3.41 -14.89 -17.48
N ILE A 91 -2.51 -15.23 -16.54
CA ILE A 91 -1.19 -15.78 -16.90
C ILE A 91 -1.18 -17.28 -17.16
N GLY A 92 -2.34 -17.93 -17.14
CA GLY A 92 -2.48 -19.38 -17.39
C GLY A 92 -2.18 -20.28 -16.18
N GLU A 93 -1.98 -19.73 -14.99
CA GLU A 93 -1.74 -20.49 -13.76
C GLU A 93 -3.06 -20.99 -13.14
N TYR A 94 -3.88 -21.69 -13.94
CA TYR A 94 -5.24 -22.12 -13.57
C TYR A 94 -5.28 -22.95 -12.29
N LYS A 95 -4.29 -23.82 -12.08
CA LYS A 95 -4.20 -24.64 -10.87
C LYS A 95 -4.05 -23.80 -9.61
N LYS A 96 -3.19 -22.76 -9.64
CA LYS A 96 -3.00 -21.85 -8.51
C LYS A 96 -4.24 -20.97 -8.28
N SER A 97 -4.85 -20.50 -9.36
CA SER A 97 -6.09 -19.73 -9.32
C SER A 97 -7.23 -20.56 -8.68
N PHE A 98 -7.41 -21.81 -9.11
CA PHE A 98 -8.41 -22.71 -8.53
C PHE A 98 -8.13 -22.99 -7.04
N LEU A 99 -6.88 -23.30 -6.67
CA LEU A 99 -6.50 -23.54 -5.28
C LEU A 99 -6.74 -22.33 -4.39
N LEU A 100 -6.49 -21.11 -4.90
CA LEU A 100 -6.80 -19.88 -4.17
C LEU A 100 -8.29 -19.78 -3.85
N VAL A 101 -9.17 -20.05 -4.82
CA VAL A 101 -10.63 -20.08 -4.59
C VAL A 101 -11.01 -21.10 -3.54
N VAL A 102 -10.50 -22.33 -3.67
CA VAL A 102 -10.78 -23.41 -2.71
C VAL A 102 -10.34 -22.98 -1.29
N PHE A 103 -9.15 -22.46 -1.13
CA PHE A 103 -8.66 -22.04 0.18
C PHE A 103 -9.42 -20.84 0.75
N VAL A 104 -9.81 -19.86 -0.08
CA VAL A 104 -10.67 -18.76 0.33
C VAL A 104 -12.03 -19.27 0.80
N THR A 105 -12.64 -20.15 0.03
CA THR A 105 -13.92 -20.78 0.42
C THR A 105 -13.79 -21.53 1.75
N LEU A 106 -12.73 -22.34 1.92
CA LEU A 106 -12.46 -23.04 3.17
C LEU A 106 -12.26 -22.07 4.35
N SER A 107 -11.54 -20.96 4.17
CA SER A 107 -11.35 -19.96 5.23
C SER A 107 -12.68 -19.33 5.67
N TRP A 108 -13.59 -19.05 4.74
CA TRP A 108 -14.93 -18.54 5.05
C TRP A 108 -15.83 -19.60 5.69
N LEU A 109 -15.74 -20.86 5.27
CA LEU A 109 -16.45 -21.98 5.93
C LEU A 109 -15.96 -22.14 7.37
N ILE A 110 -14.65 -22.09 7.61
CA ILE A 110 -14.11 -22.15 8.98
C ILE A 110 -14.68 -21.00 9.84
N LEU A 111 -14.69 -19.78 9.30
CA LEU A 111 -15.27 -18.62 10.01
C LEU A 111 -16.76 -18.83 10.28
N PHE A 112 -17.52 -19.37 9.33
CA PHE A 112 -18.93 -19.71 9.52
C PHE A 112 -19.12 -20.71 10.68
N PHE A 113 -18.33 -21.78 10.74
CA PHE A 113 -18.43 -22.77 11.82
C PHE A 113 -17.99 -22.22 13.18
N ILE A 114 -17.05 -21.28 13.22
CA ILE A 114 -16.63 -20.63 14.45
C ILE A 114 -17.72 -19.68 14.99
N LEU A 115 -18.26 -18.82 14.12
CA LEU A 115 -19.26 -17.82 14.49
C LEU A 115 -20.68 -18.38 14.62
N LYS A 116 -20.99 -19.51 14.00
CA LYS A 116 -22.33 -20.11 14.01
C LYS A 116 -23.44 -19.10 13.67
N ASN A 117 -24.37 -18.90 14.58
CA ASN A 117 -25.50 -17.97 14.38
C ASN A 117 -25.03 -16.51 14.25
N GLU A 118 -23.93 -16.13 14.88
CA GLU A 118 -23.35 -14.79 14.82
C GLU A 118 -22.78 -14.47 13.42
N PHE A 119 -22.56 -15.47 12.58
CA PHE A 119 -22.09 -15.26 11.23
C PHE A 119 -23.06 -14.42 10.37
N TYR A 120 -24.37 -14.68 10.52
CA TYR A 120 -25.40 -13.90 9.81
C TYR A 120 -25.39 -12.45 10.28
N HIS A 121 -25.30 -12.20 11.58
CA HIS A 121 -25.19 -10.86 12.14
C HIS A 121 -23.91 -10.16 11.70
N PHE A 122 -22.80 -10.89 11.62
CA PHE A 122 -21.53 -10.35 11.09
C PHE A 122 -21.68 -9.87 9.63
N ILE A 123 -22.31 -10.66 8.77
CA ILE A 123 -22.54 -10.29 7.35
C ILE A 123 -23.53 -9.12 7.26
N GLU A 124 -24.65 -9.17 7.97
CA GLU A 124 -25.66 -8.12 8.00
C GLU A 124 -25.07 -6.79 8.47
N ASN A 125 -24.33 -6.79 9.56
CA ASN A 125 -23.66 -5.61 10.09
C ASN A 125 -22.60 -5.07 9.10
N THR A 126 -21.87 -5.95 8.43
CA THR A 126 -20.89 -5.55 7.40
C THR A 126 -21.59 -4.84 6.23
N ILE A 127 -22.72 -5.38 5.75
CA ILE A 127 -23.52 -4.77 4.67
C ILE A 127 -24.12 -3.44 5.12
N THR A 128 -24.64 -3.36 6.34
CA THR A 128 -25.21 -2.16 6.92
C THR A 128 -24.16 -1.06 7.06
N ILE A 129 -23.00 -1.38 7.62
CA ILE A 129 -21.87 -0.43 7.72
C ILE A 129 -21.49 0.10 6.33
N PHE A 130 -21.44 -0.77 5.32
CA PHE A 130 -21.10 -0.36 3.97
C PHE A 130 -22.14 0.55 3.32
N LYS A 131 -23.43 0.26 3.53
CA LYS A 131 -24.54 1.07 3.00
C LYS A 131 -24.65 2.42 3.70
N GLU A 132 -24.47 2.42 5.02
CA GLU A 132 -24.73 3.57 5.88
C GLU A 132 -23.45 4.37 6.24
N ILE A 133 -22.31 4.05 5.61
CA ILE A 133 -21.01 4.62 5.97
C ILE A 133 -21.02 6.15 5.93
N ASN A 134 -21.71 6.73 4.97
CA ASN A 134 -21.84 8.18 4.80
C ASN A 134 -22.69 8.80 5.90
N TYR A 135 -23.75 8.09 6.32
CA TYR A 135 -24.67 8.52 7.36
C TYR A 135 -24.03 8.37 8.75
N ILE A 136 -23.38 7.23 9.01
CA ILE A 136 -22.73 6.93 10.29
C ILE A 136 -21.64 7.96 10.63
N HIS A 137 -20.91 8.43 9.62
CA HIS A 137 -19.85 9.41 9.83
C HIS A 137 -20.32 10.87 9.73
N GLY A 138 -21.54 11.12 9.24
CA GLY A 138 -22.15 12.46 9.20
C GLY A 138 -21.33 13.50 8.42
N LEU A 139 -20.51 13.07 7.48
CA LEU A 139 -19.47 13.87 6.90
C LEU A 139 -19.71 14.07 5.39
N ILE A 140 -19.43 15.27 4.91
CA ILE A 140 -19.48 15.61 3.49
C ILE A 140 -18.19 15.07 2.84
N HIS A 141 -18.33 14.31 1.75
CA HIS A 141 -17.17 13.86 0.98
C HIS A 141 -16.37 15.02 0.44
N PRO A 142 -15.06 15.10 0.72
CA PRO A 142 -14.22 16.14 0.15
C PRO A 142 -14.13 15.91 -1.37
N LYS A 143 -14.67 16.87 -2.13
CA LYS A 143 -14.56 16.83 -3.59
C LYS A 143 -13.21 17.40 -4.00
N PRO A 144 -12.40 16.66 -4.80
CA PRO A 144 -11.19 17.23 -5.38
C PRO A 144 -11.52 18.45 -6.26
N PHE A 145 -10.60 19.42 -6.30
CA PHE A 145 -10.72 20.64 -7.12
C PHE A 145 -11.92 21.56 -6.79
N THR A 146 -12.35 21.56 -5.54
CA THR A 146 -13.41 22.46 -5.04
C THR A 146 -12.90 23.31 -3.88
N ASP A 147 -13.68 24.29 -3.45
CA ASP A 147 -13.40 25.12 -2.27
C ASP A 147 -13.86 24.47 -0.96
N ASP A 148 -14.35 23.24 -1.01
CA ASP A 148 -14.85 22.53 0.16
C ASP A 148 -13.71 22.26 1.19
N PRO A 149 -14.03 22.13 2.48
CA PRO A 149 -13.07 21.74 3.49
C PRO A 149 -12.36 20.42 3.11
N ASN A 150 -11.04 20.37 3.28
CA ASN A 150 -10.19 19.24 2.92
C ASN A 150 -10.05 18.93 1.40
N SER A 151 -10.68 19.70 0.50
CA SER A 151 -10.54 19.57 -0.95
C SER A 151 -9.06 19.59 -1.39
N SER A 152 -8.25 20.50 -0.84
CA SER A 152 -6.81 20.56 -1.13
C SER A 152 -6.07 19.25 -0.84
N ARG A 153 -6.44 18.53 0.21
CA ARG A 153 -5.84 17.20 0.54
C ARG A 153 -6.31 16.14 -0.43
N ALA A 154 -7.62 16.11 -0.74
CA ALA A 154 -8.19 15.20 -1.71
C ALA A 154 -7.57 15.40 -3.09
N THR A 155 -7.42 16.65 -3.54
CA THR A 155 -6.78 17.02 -4.81
C THR A 155 -5.33 16.54 -4.87
N LYS A 156 -4.54 16.85 -3.84
CA LYS A 156 -3.13 16.43 -3.79
C LYS A 156 -2.99 14.90 -3.84
N THR A 157 -3.78 14.19 -3.04
CA THR A 157 -3.75 12.73 -3.02
C THR A 157 -4.15 12.14 -4.37
N LEU A 158 -5.20 12.68 -5.00
CA LEU A 158 -5.62 12.27 -6.34
C LEU A 158 -4.52 12.49 -7.38
N LEU A 159 -3.85 13.63 -7.37
CA LEU A 159 -2.74 13.90 -8.30
C LEU A 159 -1.58 12.91 -8.12
N PHE A 160 -1.25 12.54 -6.88
CA PHE A 160 -0.23 11.52 -6.62
C PHE A 160 -0.66 10.12 -7.08
N ILE A 161 -1.93 9.78 -6.96
CA ILE A 161 -2.47 8.52 -7.48
C ILE A 161 -2.43 8.49 -9.00
N ILE A 162 -2.82 9.58 -9.66
CA ILE A 162 -2.72 9.72 -11.11
C ILE A 162 -1.25 9.57 -11.54
N LEU A 163 -0.33 10.23 -10.87
CA LEU A 163 1.11 10.10 -11.16
C LEU A 163 1.60 8.65 -10.98
N ALA A 164 1.20 7.99 -9.90
CA ALA A 164 1.52 6.58 -9.64
C ALA A 164 0.95 5.65 -10.73
N ALA A 165 -0.28 5.90 -11.18
CA ALA A 165 -0.92 5.15 -12.27
C ALA A 165 -0.19 5.38 -13.60
N LEU A 166 0.17 6.62 -13.92
CA LEU A 166 0.94 6.94 -15.14
C LEU A 166 2.32 6.27 -15.13
N ILE A 167 3.01 6.26 -13.99
CA ILE A 167 4.28 5.52 -13.82
C ILE A 167 4.05 4.03 -14.10
N SER A 168 3.01 3.42 -13.54
CA SER A 168 2.71 2.01 -13.73
C SER A 168 2.37 1.68 -15.18
N ILE A 169 1.59 2.52 -15.84
CA ILE A 169 1.28 2.40 -17.27
C ILE A 169 2.56 2.50 -18.11
N ASN A 170 3.41 3.49 -17.87
CA ASN A 170 4.68 3.62 -18.56
C ASN A 170 5.58 2.39 -18.38
N LEU A 171 5.63 1.82 -17.18
CA LEU A 171 6.39 0.59 -16.91
C LEU A 171 5.84 -0.63 -17.66
N ILE A 172 4.51 -0.76 -17.78
CA ILE A 172 3.87 -1.85 -18.52
C ILE A 172 4.30 -1.81 -19.99
N PHE A 173 4.26 -0.62 -20.61
CA PHE A 173 4.60 -0.42 -22.00
C PHE A 173 6.11 -0.30 -22.27
N SER A 174 6.95 -0.20 -21.23
CA SER A 174 8.40 -0.17 -21.38
C SER A 174 8.93 -1.47 -22.01
N LYS A 175 10.03 -1.37 -22.75
CA LYS A 175 10.67 -2.53 -23.39
C LYS A 175 10.98 -3.62 -22.34
N LYS A 176 10.87 -4.89 -22.77
CA LYS A 176 11.00 -6.06 -21.90
C LYS A 176 12.32 -6.11 -21.11
N ASN A 177 13.40 -5.50 -21.65
CA ASN A 177 14.75 -5.55 -21.09
C ASN A 177 15.09 -4.39 -20.14
N GLU A 178 14.20 -3.38 -20.00
CA GLU A 178 14.48 -2.22 -19.15
C GLU A 178 14.09 -2.47 -17.69
N TYR A 179 13.01 -3.19 -17.47
CA TYR A 179 12.47 -3.45 -16.12
C TYR A 179 12.13 -4.92 -15.94
N ASP A 180 12.49 -5.46 -14.77
CA ASP A 180 12.11 -6.82 -14.40
C ASP A 180 10.58 -6.97 -14.35
N LEU A 181 10.09 -8.12 -14.83
CA LEU A 181 8.67 -8.44 -14.88
C LEU A 181 8.04 -8.40 -13.48
N ASN A 182 8.76 -8.86 -12.44
CA ASN A 182 8.26 -8.81 -11.07
C ASN A 182 8.11 -7.38 -10.56
N LEU A 183 9.02 -6.48 -10.95
CA LEU A 183 8.90 -5.06 -10.63
C LEU A 183 7.64 -4.46 -11.25
N LYS A 184 7.36 -4.73 -12.53
CA LYS A 184 6.13 -4.28 -13.20
C LYS A 184 4.87 -4.75 -12.45
N ARG A 185 4.83 -6.02 -12.03
CA ARG A 185 3.72 -6.60 -11.26
C ARG A 185 3.51 -5.89 -9.92
N ILE A 186 4.60 -5.60 -9.21
CA ILE A 186 4.56 -4.85 -7.94
C ILE A 186 3.94 -3.47 -8.15
N PHE A 187 4.34 -2.75 -9.19
CA PHE A 187 3.84 -1.41 -9.48
C PHE A 187 2.35 -1.40 -9.81
N ILE A 188 1.88 -2.37 -10.61
CA ILE A 188 0.45 -2.53 -10.90
C ILE A 188 -0.31 -2.78 -9.59
N PHE A 189 0.18 -3.69 -8.76
CA PHE A 189 -0.48 -4.06 -7.51
C PHE A 189 -0.52 -2.88 -6.53
N LEU A 190 0.57 -2.14 -6.37
CA LEU A 190 0.61 -0.92 -5.55
C LEU A 190 -0.33 0.17 -6.08
N SER A 191 -0.48 0.30 -7.40
CA SER A 191 -1.45 1.24 -7.98
C SER A 191 -2.89 0.86 -7.66
N ILE A 192 -3.22 -0.43 -7.72
CA ILE A 192 -4.55 -0.93 -7.34
C ILE A 192 -4.81 -0.66 -5.85
N ILE A 193 -3.83 -0.92 -4.98
CA ILE A 193 -3.93 -0.60 -3.55
C ILE A 193 -4.16 0.90 -3.34
N ALA A 194 -3.39 1.75 -4.03
CA ALA A 194 -3.50 3.20 -3.91
C ALA A 194 -4.89 3.71 -4.29
N ILE A 195 -5.44 3.22 -5.40
CA ILE A 195 -6.79 3.58 -5.87
C ILE A 195 -7.85 3.09 -4.87
N SER A 196 -7.77 1.84 -4.43
CA SER A 196 -8.74 1.26 -3.49
C SER A 196 -8.73 1.99 -2.15
N SER A 197 -7.54 2.31 -1.63
CA SER A 197 -7.39 3.05 -0.38
C SER A 197 -7.91 4.48 -0.47
N TYR A 198 -7.76 5.13 -1.62
CA TYR A 198 -8.27 6.47 -1.85
C TYR A 198 -9.81 6.49 -1.95
N LEU A 199 -10.39 5.58 -2.71
CA LEU A 199 -11.84 5.47 -2.83
C LEU A 199 -12.48 5.25 -1.45
N TYR A 200 -11.86 4.42 -0.63
CA TYR A 200 -12.29 4.23 0.74
C TYR A 200 -12.15 5.51 1.59
N ALA A 201 -11.02 6.21 1.47
CA ALA A 201 -10.76 7.44 2.23
C ALA A 201 -11.73 8.58 1.86
N LEU A 202 -12.21 8.62 0.62
CA LEU A 202 -13.26 9.55 0.20
C LEU A 202 -14.58 9.29 0.91
N GLY A 203 -14.89 8.06 1.30
CA GLY A 203 -16.06 7.70 2.07
C GLY A 203 -16.03 8.23 3.51
N ARG A 204 -14.88 8.67 3.99
CA ARG A 204 -14.68 9.19 5.35
C ARG A 204 -13.96 10.53 5.28
N SER A 205 -14.71 11.59 5.26
CA SER A 205 -14.32 12.94 4.84
C SER A 205 -13.47 13.73 5.84
N ASP A 206 -12.80 13.11 6.79
CA ASP A 206 -11.83 13.84 7.61
C ASP A 206 -10.45 13.87 6.95
N GLY A 207 -9.74 14.98 7.12
CA GLY A 207 -8.42 15.20 6.55
C GLY A 207 -7.37 14.11 6.88
N PRO A 208 -7.37 13.52 8.08
CA PRO A 208 -6.50 12.39 8.42
C PRO A 208 -6.66 11.16 7.52
N HIS A 209 -7.89 10.73 7.25
CA HIS A 209 -8.15 9.52 6.44
C HIS A 209 -7.72 9.69 4.97
N ILE A 210 -7.95 10.87 4.40
CA ILE A 210 -7.45 11.18 3.05
C ILE A 210 -5.91 11.14 3.03
N LYS A 211 -5.28 11.66 4.08
CA LYS A 211 -3.81 11.63 4.19
C LYS A 211 -3.26 10.21 4.32
N ASN A 212 -3.96 9.31 5.00
CA ASN A 212 -3.56 7.90 5.12
C ASN A 212 -3.55 7.18 3.78
N SER A 213 -4.43 7.55 2.83
CA SER A 213 -4.42 6.97 1.48
C SER A 213 -3.23 7.41 0.62
N PHE A 214 -2.49 8.42 1.05
CA PHE A 214 -1.32 8.95 0.35
C PHE A 214 -0.08 8.04 0.47
N GLY A 215 -0.02 7.17 1.46
CA GLY A 215 1.15 6.32 1.72
C GLY A 215 1.51 5.40 0.55
N TYR A 216 0.53 4.75 -0.07
CA TYR A 216 0.79 3.79 -1.15
C TYR A 216 1.26 4.42 -2.47
N PRO A 217 0.63 5.48 -3.01
CA PRO A 217 1.16 6.15 -4.20
C PRO A 217 2.55 6.71 -3.95
N LEU A 218 2.81 7.20 -2.74
CA LEU A 218 4.10 7.71 -2.35
C LEU A 218 5.16 6.60 -2.31
N MET A 219 4.84 5.43 -1.75
CA MET A 219 5.70 4.25 -1.76
C MET A 219 6.06 3.85 -3.20
N LEU A 220 5.10 3.82 -4.10
CA LEU A 220 5.32 3.50 -5.51
C LEU A 220 6.28 4.50 -6.17
N ILE A 221 6.03 5.81 -5.99
CA ILE A 221 6.87 6.88 -6.56
C ILE A 221 8.29 6.79 -6.00
N SER A 222 8.45 6.55 -4.69
CA SER A 222 9.75 6.39 -4.05
C SER A 222 10.55 5.22 -4.64
N ILE A 223 9.91 4.04 -4.77
CA ILE A 223 10.52 2.86 -5.37
C ILE A 223 10.94 3.16 -6.83
N TYR A 224 10.08 3.83 -7.60
CA TYR A 224 10.37 4.19 -8.98
C TYR A 224 11.58 5.13 -9.10
N ILE A 225 11.61 6.20 -8.31
CA ILE A 225 12.71 7.15 -8.30
C ILE A 225 14.02 6.46 -7.90
N SER A 226 13.99 5.70 -6.81
CA SER A 226 15.17 4.99 -6.30
C SER A 226 15.70 3.96 -7.29
N TYR A 227 14.81 3.23 -7.97
CA TYR A 227 15.19 2.24 -8.97
C TYR A 227 15.84 2.89 -10.20
N ASN A 228 15.23 3.93 -10.76
CA ASN A 228 15.78 4.66 -11.90
C ASN A 228 17.12 5.35 -11.54
N PHE A 229 17.21 5.90 -10.35
CA PHE A 229 18.45 6.46 -9.84
C PHE A 229 19.59 5.44 -9.83
N LEU A 230 19.33 4.20 -9.37
CA LEU A 230 20.33 3.14 -9.39
C LEU A 230 20.69 2.69 -10.82
N LEU A 231 19.71 2.67 -11.75
CA LEU A 231 19.98 2.38 -13.15
C LEU A 231 20.89 3.44 -13.78
N VAL A 232 20.68 4.71 -13.44
CA VAL A 232 21.51 5.83 -13.92
C VAL A 232 22.92 5.75 -13.35
N ILE A 233 23.08 5.47 -12.04
CA ILE A 233 24.40 5.28 -11.41
C ILE A 233 25.19 4.14 -12.07
N SER A 234 24.51 3.10 -12.52
CA SER A 234 25.17 1.96 -13.19
C SER A 234 25.71 2.30 -14.58
N LYS A 235 25.24 3.40 -15.21
CA LYS A 235 25.70 3.89 -16.52
C LYS A 235 26.76 4.97 -16.32
N LYS A 236 27.98 4.75 -16.87
CA LYS A 236 29.13 5.64 -16.70
C LYS A 236 28.93 7.09 -17.16
N GLU A 237 27.99 7.34 -18.06
CA GLU A 237 27.81 8.62 -18.75
C GLU A 237 27.11 9.72 -17.93
N VAL A 238 26.44 9.39 -16.83
CA VAL A 238 25.63 10.35 -16.05
C VAL A 238 26.12 10.50 -14.61
N LYS A 239 27.36 10.14 -14.37
CA LYS A 239 27.94 10.01 -13.02
C LYS A 239 27.84 11.29 -12.16
N TYR A 240 28.11 12.45 -12.76
CA TYR A 240 28.17 13.73 -12.02
C TYR A 240 26.77 14.26 -11.62
N LEU A 241 25.81 14.20 -12.55
CA LEU A 241 24.41 14.58 -12.25
C LEU A 241 23.84 13.71 -11.14
N THR A 242 24.16 12.44 -11.19
CA THR A 242 23.74 11.44 -10.21
C THR A 242 24.32 11.72 -8.83
N TYR A 243 25.60 12.07 -8.75
CA TYR A 243 26.22 12.46 -7.48
C TYR A 243 25.63 13.74 -6.90
N SER A 244 25.31 14.73 -7.73
CA SER A 244 24.67 15.96 -7.30
C SER A 244 23.27 15.73 -6.76
N ILE A 245 22.46 14.90 -7.43
CA ILE A 245 21.12 14.52 -6.97
C ILE A 245 21.20 13.70 -5.68
N SER A 246 22.17 12.77 -5.57
CA SER A 246 22.41 11.98 -4.35
C SER A 246 22.77 12.88 -3.17
N PHE A 247 23.66 13.82 -3.40
CA PHE A 247 24.11 14.76 -2.38
C PHE A 247 22.95 15.64 -1.88
N LEU A 248 22.13 16.14 -2.81
CA LEU A 248 20.93 16.91 -2.48
C LEU A 248 19.92 16.07 -1.67
N PHE A 249 19.76 14.81 -2.04
CA PHE A 249 18.88 13.88 -1.33
C PHE A 249 19.40 13.55 0.07
N ILE A 250 20.70 13.38 0.24
CA ILE A 250 21.34 13.19 1.55
C ILE A 250 21.15 14.41 2.43
N ILE A 251 21.36 15.61 1.89
CA ILE A 251 21.14 16.86 2.65
C ILE A 251 19.69 16.96 3.11
N ILE A 252 18.73 16.79 2.21
CA ILE A 252 17.29 16.82 2.54
C ILE A 252 16.97 15.76 3.61
N SER A 253 17.54 14.57 3.51
CA SER A 253 17.34 13.49 4.47
C SER A 253 17.92 13.79 5.85
N ILE A 254 19.10 14.44 5.92
CA ILE A 254 19.71 14.86 7.18
C ILE A 254 18.83 15.90 7.90
N PHE A 255 18.30 16.90 7.16
CA PHE A 255 17.39 17.87 7.74
C PHE A 255 16.10 17.22 8.26
N SER A 256 15.56 16.25 7.52
CA SER A 256 14.37 15.50 7.94
C SER A 256 14.63 14.60 9.13
N PHE A 257 15.80 13.96 9.19
CA PHE A 257 16.20 13.14 10.32
C PHE A 257 16.32 13.95 11.62
N LYS A 258 16.86 15.17 11.55
CA LYS A 258 16.92 16.07 12.71
C LYS A 258 15.53 16.39 13.26
N PHE A 259 14.56 16.61 12.39
CA PHE A 259 13.17 16.85 12.78
C PHE A 259 12.52 15.62 13.39
N ASN A 260 12.73 14.44 12.80
CA ASN A 260 12.20 13.17 13.29
C ASN A 260 12.89 12.71 14.59
N TYR A 261 14.16 13.04 14.81
CA TYR A 261 14.88 12.74 16.04
C TYR A 261 14.27 13.43 17.25
N GLN A 262 13.88 14.70 17.12
CA GLN A 262 13.17 15.42 18.18
C GLN A 262 11.81 14.78 18.52
N ASN A 263 11.11 14.26 17.50
CA ASN A 263 9.86 13.54 17.69
C ASN A 263 10.06 12.16 18.36
N LEU A 264 11.17 11.49 18.06
CA LEU A 264 11.52 10.22 18.67
C LEU A 264 11.84 10.38 20.17
N ILE A 265 12.52 11.48 20.54
CA ILE A 265 12.73 11.84 21.96
C ILE A 265 11.40 12.12 22.64
N SER A 266 10.52 12.90 22.05
CA SER A 266 9.21 13.23 22.59
C SER A 266 8.29 11.99 22.71
N PHE A 267 8.46 10.97 21.87
CA PHE A 267 7.79 9.69 21.98
C PHE A 267 8.34 8.88 23.16
N LYS A 268 9.66 8.85 23.31
CA LYS A 268 10.33 8.19 24.46
C LYS A 268 9.89 8.81 25.79
N ASP A 269 9.82 10.13 25.86
CA ASP A 269 9.40 10.86 27.06
C ASP A 269 7.93 10.57 27.40
N ARG A 270 7.05 10.47 26.39
CA ARG A 270 5.66 10.04 26.60
C ARG A 270 5.52 8.60 27.04
N PHE A 271 6.35 7.71 26.50
CA PHE A 271 6.32 6.29 26.90
C PHE A 271 6.81 6.08 28.33
N ASN A 272 7.75 6.90 28.81
CA ASN A 272 8.26 6.85 30.19
C ASN A 272 7.35 7.56 31.20
N SER A 273 6.33 8.30 30.74
CA SER A 273 5.35 9.00 31.58
C SER A 273 4.08 8.17 31.85
N TYR A 274 3.97 6.99 31.30
CA TYR A 274 2.95 5.97 31.57
C TYR A 274 3.57 4.82 32.38
#